data_2ec671f00fd46ec9e9d2b2c4ce1d522b
#
_entry.id   2ec671f00fd46ec9e9d2b2c4ce1d522b
#
_cell.length_a   1.000
_cell.length_b   1.000
_cell.length_c   1.000
_cell.angle_alpha   90.00
_cell.angle_beta   90.00
_cell.angle_gamma   90.00
#
_symmetry.space_group_name_H-M   'P 1'
#
loop_
_entity.id
_entity.type
_entity.pdbx_description
1 polymer ?
#
loop_
_entity_poly.entity_id
_entity_poly.type
_entity_poly.pdbx_seq_one_letter_code
_entity_poly.pdbx_strand_id
1 'polypeptide(L)'
;MMVDDEPLIRKAVTYEMNERQAEVECHTGDFTTETRRIEMVDTFASGPSLMAALETAEAPDYVLVDMEFQGEPTGGLLITRRLHERYPEVKIIIFSGRFDNPLASEENRTRRINEIGSVVMEALRLGASAFVSKNAAGGFSIENIIRAIACLERGEKFYFNYPVMLTMKEAAEHYFALVGTQAGIEVSDTERQLLLLEAAGCTASEISSKLGESDKAIQERQKDLSRRLDIVNKSAARVAKALSLGLIAPTDINFLPRG
;
A
#
# COMPACT_ATOMS: atom_id res chain seq x y z
N MET A 1 17.78 12.37 -0.68
CA MET A 1 17.00 13.58 -0.31
C MET A 1 15.86 13.26 0.63
N MET A 2 15.25 14.25 1.28
CA MET A 2 14.11 14.04 2.19
C MET A 2 13.04 15.13 2.02
N VAL A 3 11.76 14.76 2.15
CA VAL A 3 10.65 15.70 2.25
C VAL A 3 9.79 15.39 3.47
N ASP A 4 9.63 16.38 4.35
CA ASP A 4 8.94 16.29 5.63
C ASP A 4 8.64 17.72 6.09
N ASP A 5 7.44 18.04 6.57
CA ASP A 5 7.10 19.41 6.98
C ASP A 5 7.65 19.76 8.38
N GLU A 6 8.06 18.77 9.18
CA GLU A 6 8.64 18.96 10.50
C GLU A 6 10.13 19.35 10.44
N PRO A 7 10.52 20.61 10.76
CA PRO A 7 11.91 21.05 10.68
C PRO A 7 12.87 20.28 11.61
N LEU A 8 12.37 19.82 12.76
CA LEU A 8 13.18 19.08 13.73
C LEU A 8 13.55 17.69 13.20
N ILE A 9 12.61 17.01 12.53
CA ILE A 9 12.85 15.70 11.92
C ILE A 9 13.87 15.84 10.79
N ARG A 10 13.71 16.82 9.89
CA ARG A 10 14.69 17.07 8.83
C ARG A 10 16.10 17.30 9.38
N LYS A 11 16.24 18.14 10.41
CA LYS A 11 17.53 18.41 11.05
C LYS A 11 18.11 17.16 11.71
N ALA A 12 17.28 16.38 12.42
CA ALA A 12 17.73 15.17 13.08
C ALA A 12 18.24 14.13 12.08
N VAL A 13 17.47 13.87 11.01
CA VAL A 13 17.89 12.92 9.96
C VAL A 13 19.17 13.38 9.27
N THR A 14 19.27 14.66 8.91
CA THR A 14 20.47 15.21 8.28
C THR A 14 21.69 15.06 9.18
N TYR A 15 21.56 15.41 10.46
CA TYR A 15 22.65 15.30 11.44
C TYR A 15 23.11 13.85 11.58
N GLU A 16 22.17 12.93 11.83
CA GLU A 16 22.47 11.53 12.02
C GLU A 16 23.12 10.89 10.77
N MET A 17 22.71 11.26 9.57
CA MET A 17 23.27 10.70 8.35
C MET A 17 24.63 11.28 8.00
N ASN A 18 24.79 12.61 8.09
CA ASN A 18 26.00 13.27 7.61
C ASN A 18 27.10 13.30 8.68
N GLU A 19 26.76 13.64 9.93
CA GLU A 19 27.74 13.78 11.02
C GLU A 19 28.19 12.42 11.56
N ARG A 20 27.28 11.43 11.63
CA ARG A 20 27.64 10.07 12.05
C ARG A 20 28.18 9.19 10.92
N GLN A 21 28.31 9.73 9.71
CA GLN A 21 28.86 9.01 8.56
C GLN A 21 28.18 7.66 8.33
N ALA A 22 26.85 7.68 8.18
CA ALA A 22 26.08 6.48 7.94
C ALA A 22 26.58 5.72 6.70
N GLU A 23 26.82 4.43 6.86
CA GLU A 23 27.33 3.55 5.83
C GLU A 23 26.38 2.37 5.60
N VAL A 24 26.37 1.85 4.39
CA VAL A 24 25.61 0.68 4.00
C VAL A 24 26.50 -0.29 3.21
N GLU A 25 26.34 -1.58 3.51
CA GLU A 25 26.95 -2.63 2.74
C GLU A 25 26.10 -2.95 1.50
N CYS A 26 26.69 -2.75 0.34
CA CYS A 26 26.07 -3.05 -0.96
C CYS A 26 26.70 -4.33 -1.53
N HIS A 27 25.86 -5.26 -2.00
CA HIS A 27 26.36 -6.46 -2.68
C HIS A 27 26.48 -6.16 -4.18
N THR A 28 27.69 -6.24 -4.69
CA THR A 28 27.94 -6.23 -6.13
C THR A 28 27.82 -7.65 -6.69
N GLY A 29 27.39 -7.81 -7.94
CA GLY A 29 27.00 -9.10 -8.54
C GLY A 29 28.04 -10.23 -8.49
N ASP A 30 29.29 -9.97 -8.09
CA ASP A 30 30.41 -10.91 -8.02
C ASP A 30 30.71 -11.40 -6.59
N PHE A 31 29.70 -11.45 -5.69
CA PHE A 31 29.88 -11.82 -4.27
C PHE A 31 30.83 -10.90 -3.49
N THR A 32 31.15 -9.74 -4.03
CA THR A 32 31.91 -8.71 -3.33
C THR A 32 30.95 -7.77 -2.60
N THR A 33 31.37 -7.34 -1.40
CA THR A 33 30.63 -6.35 -0.61
C THR A 33 31.40 -5.03 -0.65
N GLU A 34 30.74 -3.97 -1.08
CA GLU A 34 31.25 -2.61 -0.98
C GLU A 34 30.54 -1.87 0.12
N THR A 35 31.28 -1.13 0.93
CA THR A 35 30.69 -0.19 1.88
C THR A 35 30.53 1.17 1.19
N ARG A 36 29.29 1.66 1.14
CA ARG A 36 28.98 2.98 0.58
C ARG A 36 28.48 3.90 1.67
N ARG A 37 28.96 5.13 1.63
CA ARG A 37 28.48 6.19 2.52
C ARG A 37 27.12 6.69 2.04
N ILE A 38 26.19 6.88 3.00
CA ILE A 38 24.91 7.52 2.76
C ILE A 38 25.06 9.00 3.12
N GLU A 39 24.63 9.87 2.21
CA GLU A 39 24.65 11.31 2.41
C GLU A 39 23.26 11.91 2.21
N MET A 40 22.82 12.73 3.16
CA MET A 40 21.63 13.55 3.00
C MET A 40 22.00 14.80 2.20
N VAL A 41 21.71 14.77 0.90
CA VAL A 41 22.06 15.84 -0.03
C VAL A 41 21.23 17.11 0.22
N ASP A 42 19.92 16.97 0.44
CA ASP A 42 19.03 18.10 0.69
C ASP A 42 17.73 17.68 1.37
N THR A 43 17.02 18.65 1.99
CA THR A 43 15.74 18.43 2.67
C THR A 43 14.72 19.50 2.33
N PHE A 44 13.46 19.10 2.15
CA PHE A 44 12.38 19.96 1.69
C PHE A 44 11.20 19.94 2.68
N ALA A 45 10.54 21.07 2.84
CA ALA A 45 9.37 21.20 3.70
C ALA A 45 8.05 20.84 2.98
N SER A 46 8.09 20.61 1.66
CA SER A 46 6.90 20.30 0.89
C SER A 46 7.22 19.53 -0.39
N GLY A 47 6.24 18.77 -0.90
CA GLY A 47 6.35 18.09 -2.19
C GLY A 47 6.65 19.03 -3.36
N PRO A 48 5.95 20.17 -3.50
CA PRO A 48 6.27 21.14 -4.57
C PRO A 48 7.72 21.62 -4.54
N SER A 49 8.30 21.91 -3.37
CA SER A 49 9.70 22.35 -3.28
C SER A 49 10.69 21.24 -3.66
N LEU A 50 10.44 19.99 -3.26
CA LEU A 50 11.22 18.85 -3.71
C LEU A 50 11.16 18.70 -5.23
N MET A 51 9.96 18.72 -5.83
CA MET A 51 9.79 18.54 -7.27
C MET A 51 10.47 19.64 -8.07
N ALA A 52 10.42 20.90 -7.61
CA ALA A 52 11.10 22.02 -8.25
C ALA A 52 12.63 21.86 -8.21
N ALA A 53 13.17 21.37 -7.09
CA ALA A 53 14.63 21.12 -6.97
C ALA A 53 15.07 20.00 -7.93
N LEU A 54 14.29 18.93 -8.07
CA LEU A 54 14.58 17.82 -8.98
C LEU A 54 14.51 18.20 -10.47
N GLU A 55 13.92 19.34 -10.83
CA GLU A 55 13.96 19.84 -12.22
C GLU A 55 15.33 20.38 -12.62
N THR A 56 16.16 20.76 -11.67
CA THR A 56 17.45 21.44 -11.92
C THR A 56 18.65 20.69 -11.34
N ALA A 57 18.44 19.73 -10.46
CA ALA A 57 19.47 18.92 -9.83
C ALA A 57 19.47 17.48 -10.38
N GLU A 58 20.58 16.79 -10.18
CA GLU A 58 20.65 15.34 -10.41
C GLU A 58 19.69 14.61 -9.46
N ALA A 59 18.95 13.62 -10.00
CA ALA A 59 18.04 12.84 -9.20
C ALA A 59 18.82 12.00 -8.16
N PRO A 60 18.38 11.96 -6.90
CA PRO A 60 19.04 11.15 -5.88
C PRO A 60 18.69 9.65 -6.06
N ASP A 61 19.52 8.78 -5.50
CA ASP A 61 19.20 7.34 -5.45
C ASP A 61 17.95 7.07 -4.60
N TYR A 62 17.77 7.84 -3.53
CA TYR A 62 16.71 7.66 -2.54
C TYR A 62 16.01 8.97 -2.17
N VAL A 63 14.70 8.91 -2.02
CA VAL A 63 13.91 9.98 -1.41
C VAL A 63 13.16 9.42 -0.20
N LEU A 64 13.39 10.02 0.97
CA LEU A 64 12.58 9.81 2.16
C LEU A 64 11.36 10.72 2.06
N VAL A 65 10.16 10.14 2.19
CA VAL A 65 8.90 10.88 2.10
C VAL A 65 8.11 10.67 3.39
N ASP A 66 7.83 11.77 4.09
CA ASP A 66 6.85 11.69 5.17
C ASP A 66 5.46 11.37 4.61
N MET A 67 4.69 10.60 5.35
CA MET A 67 3.33 10.26 4.97
C MET A 67 2.37 11.42 5.24
N GLU A 68 2.59 12.16 6.30
CA GLU A 68 1.68 13.16 6.85
C GLU A 68 2.24 14.57 6.60
N PHE A 69 1.50 15.40 5.88
CA PHE A 69 1.89 16.78 5.58
C PHE A 69 0.79 17.74 6.01
N GLN A 70 1.14 18.75 6.83
CA GLN A 70 0.24 19.86 7.21
C GLN A 70 -1.12 19.38 7.74
N GLY A 71 -1.11 18.23 8.46
CA GLY A 71 -2.32 17.61 8.98
C GLY A 71 -3.09 16.76 7.95
N GLU A 72 -2.61 16.63 6.71
CA GLU A 72 -3.16 15.70 5.73
C GLU A 72 -2.54 14.30 5.91
N PRO A 73 -3.33 13.31 6.36
CA PRO A 73 -2.83 12.00 6.75
C PRO A 73 -2.21 11.16 5.62
N THR A 74 -2.40 11.56 4.37
CA THR A 74 -1.98 10.82 3.17
C THR A 74 -1.27 11.70 2.14
N GLY A 75 -0.82 12.88 2.55
CA GLY A 75 -0.11 13.83 1.67
C GLY A 75 1.11 13.22 0.99
N GLY A 76 1.82 12.32 1.69
CA GLY A 76 2.97 11.58 1.16
C GLY A 76 2.64 10.67 -0.02
N LEU A 77 1.42 10.13 -0.13
CA LEU A 77 1.01 9.29 -1.26
C LEU A 77 1.02 10.05 -2.59
N LEU A 78 0.60 11.32 -2.56
CA LEU A 78 0.61 12.15 -3.76
C LEU A 78 2.04 12.46 -4.23
N ILE A 79 2.94 12.72 -3.27
CA ILE A 79 4.36 12.95 -3.53
C ILE A 79 4.99 11.67 -4.10
N THR A 80 4.74 10.51 -3.47
CA THR A 80 5.20 9.19 -3.93
C THR A 80 4.80 8.92 -5.37
N ARG A 81 3.52 9.11 -5.71
CA ARG A 81 3.05 8.92 -7.09
C ARG A 81 3.77 9.82 -8.08
N ARG A 82 3.90 11.12 -7.80
CA ARG A 82 4.56 12.07 -8.70
C ARG A 82 6.04 11.77 -8.88
N LEU A 83 6.73 11.36 -7.81
CA LEU A 83 8.13 10.93 -7.88
C LEU A 83 8.27 9.70 -8.77
N HIS A 84 7.47 8.67 -8.54
CA HIS A 84 7.54 7.43 -9.32
C HIS A 84 7.20 7.64 -10.81
N GLU A 85 6.19 8.47 -11.13
CA GLU A 85 5.82 8.79 -12.50
C GLU A 85 6.93 9.56 -13.25
N ARG A 86 7.66 10.43 -12.55
CA ARG A 86 8.60 11.35 -13.18
C ARG A 86 10.07 10.92 -13.06
N TYR A 87 10.39 10.16 -12.02
CA TYR A 87 11.72 9.66 -11.70
C TYR A 87 11.65 8.17 -11.28
N PRO A 88 11.36 7.25 -12.21
CA PRO A 88 11.08 5.84 -11.90
C PRO A 88 12.27 5.09 -11.29
N GLU A 89 13.51 5.57 -11.51
CA GLU A 89 14.72 4.96 -10.95
C GLU A 89 14.95 5.34 -9.48
N VAL A 90 14.30 6.42 -9.00
CA VAL A 90 14.44 6.86 -7.61
C VAL A 90 13.69 5.90 -6.68
N LYS A 91 14.41 5.34 -5.73
CA LYS A 91 13.82 4.47 -4.69
C LYS A 91 13.18 5.33 -3.60
N ILE A 92 11.90 5.10 -3.35
CA ILE A 92 11.08 5.91 -2.43
C ILE A 92 10.90 5.16 -1.11
N ILE A 93 11.33 5.76 -0.02
CA ILE A 93 11.17 5.24 1.35
C ILE A 93 10.17 6.12 2.08
N ILE A 94 9.01 5.57 2.41
CA ILE A 94 8.05 6.24 3.28
C ILE A 94 8.54 6.17 4.71
N PHE A 95 8.56 7.33 5.38
CA PHE A 95 9.04 7.49 6.75
C PHE A 95 7.97 8.15 7.60
N SER A 96 7.23 7.37 8.42
CA SER A 96 6.00 7.81 9.08
C SER A 96 5.98 7.53 10.58
N GLY A 97 5.44 8.48 11.37
CA GLY A 97 5.22 8.35 12.81
C GLY A 97 3.93 7.62 13.20
N ARG A 98 3.10 7.20 12.25
CA ARG A 98 1.74 6.67 12.53
C ARG A 98 1.67 5.34 13.26
N PHE A 99 2.77 4.59 13.31
CA PHE A 99 2.81 3.23 13.86
C PHE A 99 2.93 3.18 15.39
N ASP A 100 3.02 4.32 16.07
CA ASP A 100 3.61 4.42 17.41
C ASP A 100 2.62 4.75 18.54
N ASN A 101 1.30 4.64 18.36
CA ASN A 101 0.37 4.97 19.43
C ASN A 101 -0.26 3.72 20.07
N PRO A 102 0.30 3.20 21.19
CA PRO A 102 -0.21 2.01 21.89
C PRO A 102 -1.47 2.28 22.74
N LEU A 103 -1.96 3.53 22.84
CA LEU A 103 -3.00 3.94 23.78
C LEU A 103 -4.42 3.99 23.19
N ALA A 104 -4.64 3.46 21.98
CA ALA A 104 -5.98 3.37 21.41
C ALA A 104 -6.79 2.25 22.08
N SER A 105 -8.11 2.47 22.31
CA SER A 105 -9.04 1.41 22.69
C SER A 105 -9.02 0.30 21.61
N GLU A 106 -9.38 -0.94 21.99
CA GLU A 106 -9.35 -2.12 21.09
C GLU A 106 -10.10 -1.86 19.78
N GLU A 107 -11.27 -1.24 19.84
CA GLU A 107 -12.09 -0.91 18.67
C GLU A 107 -11.40 0.14 17.77
N ASN A 108 -10.81 1.18 18.35
CA ASN A 108 -10.04 2.18 17.62
C ASN A 108 -8.74 1.61 17.07
N ARG A 109 -8.13 0.63 17.75
CA ARG A 109 -6.93 -0.07 17.30
C ARG A 109 -7.19 -0.84 16.01
N THR A 110 -8.24 -1.67 15.96
CA THR A 110 -8.60 -2.46 14.77
C THR A 110 -8.85 -1.57 13.55
N ARG A 111 -9.66 -0.51 13.72
CA ARG A 111 -9.90 0.46 12.65
C ARG A 111 -8.60 1.08 12.15
N ARG A 112 -7.75 1.53 13.05
CA ARG A 112 -6.48 2.17 12.74
C ARG A 112 -5.50 1.23 12.04
N ILE A 113 -5.41 -0.03 12.48
CA ILE A 113 -4.57 -1.06 11.83
C ILE A 113 -5.00 -1.26 10.38
N ASN A 114 -6.31 -1.37 10.11
CA ASN A 114 -6.83 -1.54 8.77
C ASN A 114 -6.59 -0.29 7.90
N GLU A 115 -6.76 0.91 8.45
CA GLU A 115 -6.45 2.17 7.77
C GLU A 115 -4.96 2.25 7.41
N ILE A 116 -4.07 1.94 8.34
CA ILE A 116 -2.62 1.94 8.11
C ILE A 116 -2.24 0.87 7.08
N GLY A 117 -2.76 -0.35 7.21
CA GLY A 117 -2.52 -1.42 6.24
C GLY A 117 -2.91 -1.01 4.82
N SER A 118 -4.07 -0.37 4.66
CA SER A 118 -4.52 0.16 3.37
C SER A 118 -3.59 1.23 2.82
N VAL A 119 -3.11 2.14 3.67
CA VAL A 119 -2.16 3.21 3.29
C VAL A 119 -0.81 2.62 2.86
N VAL A 120 -0.29 1.62 3.57
CA VAL A 120 0.96 0.94 3.19
C VAL A 120 0.82 0.26 1.82
N MET A 121 -0.27 -0.48 1.60
CA MET A 121 -0.53 -1.12 0.31
C MET A 121 -0.67 -0.11 -0.83
N GLU A 122 -1.35 1.00 -0.58
CA GLU A 122 -1.48 2.08 -1.58
C GLU A 122 -0.13 2.75 -1.87
N ALA A 123 0.71 2.99 -0.86
CA ALA A 123 2.05 3.52 -1.06
C ALA A 123 2.90 2.62 -1.98
N LEU A 124 2.86 1.30 -1.75
CA LEU A 124 3.54 0.32 -2.62
C LEU A 124 3.00 0.36 -4.06
N ARG A 125 1.68 0.40 -4.22
CA ARG A 125 1.04 0.50 -5.54
C ARG A 125 1.45 1.78 -6.28
N LEU A 126 1.72 2.84 -5.56
CA LEU A 126 2.18 4.13 -6.08
C LEU A 126 3.69 4.24 -6.28
N GLY A 127 4.44 3.16 -6.04
CA GLY A 127 5.86 3.05 -6.33
C GLY A 127 6.80 3.21 -5.13
N ALA A 128 6.29 3.18 -3.88
CA ALA A 128 7.18 3.13 -2.72
C ALA A 128 7.95 1.80 -2.69
N SER A 129 9.25 1.87 -2.38
CA SER A 129 10.14 0.71 -2.23
C SER A 129 10.27 0.27 -0.76
N ALA A 130 10.02 1.16 0.19
CA ALA A 130 10.06 0.81 1.61
C ALA A 130 9.07 1.65 2.41
N PHE A 131 8.65 1.09 3.55
CA PHE A 131 7.85 1.79 4.53
C PHE A 131 8.46 1.58 5.93
N VAL A 132 8.82 2.70 6.59
CA VAL A 132 9.60 2.70 7.83
C VAL A 132 8.92 3.59 8.87
N SER A 133 8.79 3.09 10.09
CA SER A 133 8.32 3.90 11.22
C SER A 133 9.40 4.90 11.68
N LYS A 134 9.01 6.14 11.97
CA LYS A 134 9.89 7.19 12.54
C LYS A 134 10.40 6.82 13.93
N ASN A 135 9.61 6.07 14.70
CA ASN A 135 9.95 5.67 16.06
C ASN A 135 10.34 4.20 16.11
N ALA A 136 11.48 3.91 16.68
CA ALA A 136 11.86 2.59 17.14
C ALA A 136 11.54 2.46 18.65
N ALA A 137 11.59 1.26 19.19
CA ALA A 137 11.49 1.06 20.64
C ALA A 137 12.65 1.83 21.31
N GLY A 138 12.35 3.04 21.83
CA GLY A 138 13.35 3.92 22.44
C GLY A 138 13.50 5.31 21.82
N GLY A 139 12.70 5.64 20.79
CA GLY A 139 12.69 6.97 20.15
C GLY A 139 13.08 6.97 18.68
N PHE A 140 13.36 8.15 18.16
CA PHE A 140 13.78 8.37 16.79
C PHE A 140 15.11 7.66 16.47
N SER A 141 15.17 6.94 15.37
CA SER A 141 16.38 6.27 14.90
C SER A 141 16.45 6.19 13.38
N ILE A 142 17.58 6.57 12.81
CA ILE A 142 17.84 6.40 11.36
C ILE A 142 18.22 4.97 10.99
N GLU A 143 18.46 4.10 11.98
CA GLU A 143 18.91 2.73 11.72
C GLU A 143 17.95 1.95 10.81
N ASN A 144 16.64 2.19 10.97
CA ASN A 144 15.65 1.58 10.09
C ASN A 144 15.73 2.09 8.64
N ILE A 145 16.13 3.34 8.44
CA ILE A 145 16.34 3.89 7.10
C ILE A 145 17.60 3.25 6.48
N ILE A 146 18.68 3.16 7.24
CA ILE A 146 19.93 2.50 6.80
C ILE A 146 19.66 1.04 6.42
N ARG A 147 18.91 0.32 7.25
CA ARG A 147 18.51 -1.07 6.96
C ARG A 147 17.64 -1.16 5.70
N ALA A 148 16.70 -0.22 5.51
CA ALA A 148 15.89 -0.18 4.30
C ALA A 148 16.77 -0.01 3.06
N ILE A 149 17.71 0.94 3.08
CA ILE A 149 18.65 1.17 1.98
C ILE A 149 19.49 -0.10 1.74
N ALA A 150 20.06 -0.70 2.79
CA ALA A 150 20.85 -1.93 2.68
C ALA A 150 20.08 -3.09 2.03
N CYS A 151 18.81 -3.27 2.38
CA CYS A 151 17.95 -4.29 1.77
C CYS A 151 17.69 -4.00 0.29
N LEU A 152 17.37 -2.75 -0.03
CA LEU A 152 17.12 -2.33 -1.41
C LEU A 152 18.38 -2.40 -2.29
N GLU A 153 19.59 -2.16 -1.73
CA GLU A 153 20.87 -2.35 -2.44
C GLU A 153 21.18 -3.83 -2.69
N ARG A 154 20.69 -4.75 -1.85
CA ARG A 154 20.78 -6.20 -2.09
C ARG A 154 19.80 -6.71 -3.14
N GLY A 155 19.00 -5.83 -3.74
CA GLY A 155 18.03 -6.18 -4.77
C GLY A 155 16.67 -6.64 -4.22
N GLU A 156 16.40 -6.46 -2.94
CA GLU A 156 15.06 -6.68 -2.39
C GLU A 156 14.09 -5.66 -2.99
N LYS A 157 12.90 -6.13 -3.36
CA LYS A 157 11.91 -5.26 -4.00
C LYS A 157 11.22 -4.32 -3.02
N PHE A 158 11.05 -4.78 -1.76
CA PHE A 158 10.36 -4.03 -0.72
C PHE A 158 11.02 -4.26 0.64
N TYR A 159 10.94 -3.24 1.49
CA TYR A 159 11.35 -3.34 2.89
C TYR A 159 10.32 -2.74 3.83
N PHE A 160 10.07 -3.45 4.93
CA PHE A 160 9.27 -2.98 6.06
C PHE A 160 10.05 -3.19 7.35
N ASN A 161 10.15 -2.18 8.19
CA ASN A 161 10.67 -2.41 9.53
C ASN A 161 9.65 -3.15 10.42
N TYR A 162 10.08 -3.65 11.55
CA TYR A 162 9.27 -4.53 12.41
C TYR A 162 7.89 -3.95 12.79
N PRO A 163 7.74 -2.68 13.24
CA PRO A 163 6.42 -2.12 13.54
C PRO A 163 5.47 -2.12 12.35
N VAL A 164 5.96 -1.77 11.16
CA VAL A 164 5.16 -1.79 9.93
C VAL A 164 4.75 -3.21 9.57
N MET A 165 5.69 -4.15 9.62
CA MET A 165 5.43 -5.56 9.34
C MET A 165 4.40 -6.16 10.30
N LEU A 166 4.49 -5.82 11.60
CA LEU A 166 3.52 -6.27 12.61
C LEU A 166 2.12 -5.72 12.30
N THR A 167 2.01 -4.43 12.00
CA THR A 167 0.73 -3.79 11.62
C THR A 167 0.14 -4.43 10.37
N MET A 168 0.96 -4.72 9.35
CA MET A 168 0.51 -5.40 8.14
C MET A 168 0.03 -6.82 8.43
N LYS A 169 0.71 -7.55 9.30
CA LYS A 169 0.28 -8.88 9.76
C LYS A 169 -1.09 -8.81 10.46
N GLU A 170 -1.25 -7.90 11.43
CA GLU A 170 -2.51 -7.70 12.15
C GLU A 170 -3.64 -7.28 11.19
N ALA A 171 -3.38 -6.38 10.24
CA ALA A 171 -4.37 -6.00 9.21
C ALA A 171 -4.79 -7.20 8.35
N ALA A 172 -3.84 -8.05 7.96
CA ALA A 172 -4.13 -9.27 7.21
C ALA A 172 -4.94 -10.26 8.05
N GLU A 173 -4.60 -10.46 9.31
CA GLU A 173 -5.35 -11.33 10.24
C GLU A 173 -6.79 -10.83 10.42
N HIS A 174 -7.00 -9.53 10.59
CA HIS A 174 -8.34 -8.93 10.64
C HIS A 174 -9.10 -9.12 9.32
N TYR A 175 -8.45 -8.90 8.19
CA TYR A 175 -9.04 -9.14 6.88
C TYR A 175 -9.46 -10.61 6.72
N PHE A 176 -8.57 -11.55 7.03
CA PHE A 176 -8.86 -12.98 6.96
C PHE A 176 -9.90 -13.43 7.99
N ALA A 177 -9.92 -12.83 9.19
CA ALA A 177 -10.97 -13.10 10.17
C ALA A 177 -12.33 -12.61 9.66
N LEU A 178 -12.41 -11.41 9.08
CA LEU A 178 -13.63 -10.88 8.45
C LEU A 178 -14.07 -11.75 7.28
N VAL A 179 -13.15 -12.16 6.41
CA VAL A 179 -13.41 -13.08 5.31
C VAL A 179 -13.78 -14.46 5.83
N GLY A 180 -13.10 -14.95 6.88
CA GLY A 180 -13.37 -16.24 7.51
C GLY A 180 -14.70 -16.30 8.28
N THR A 181 -15.11 -15.22 8.96
CA THR A 181 -16.44 -15.15 9.62
C THR A 181 -17.58 -14.96 8.64
N GLN A 182 -17.32 -14.42 7.47
CA GLN A 182 -18.25 -14.36 6.33
C GLN A 182 -18.09 -15.54 5.38
N ALA A 183 -17.11 -16.40 5.57
CA ALA A 183 -16.87 -17.65 4.81
C ALA A 183 -17.94 -18.74 5.06
N GLY A 184 -19.03 -18.42 5.75
CA GLY A 184 -20.27 -19.17 5.63
C GLY A 184 -21.01 -18.93 4.31
N ILE A 185 -20.54 -17.98 3.48
CA ILE A 185 -21.09 -17.72 2.15
C ILE A 185 -20.21 -18.43 1.12
N GLU A 186 -20.45 -19.71 0.94
CA GLU A 186 -19.89 -20.42 -0.21
C GLU A 186 -20.56 -19.91 -1.49
N VAL A 187 -19.76 -19.49 -2.47
CA VAL A 187 -20.22 -19.20 -3.82
C VAL A 187 -19.72 -20.29 -4.77
N SER A 188 -20.62 -20.82 -5.56
CA SER A 188 -20.29 -21.79 -6.61
C SER A 188 -19.49 -21.11 -7.73
N ASP A 189 -18.79 -21.91 -8.56
CA ASP A 189 -18.09 -21.38 -9.73
C ASP A 189 -19.00 -20.59 -10.67
N THR A 190 -20.23 -21.04 -10.84
CA THR A 190 -21.23 -20.33 -11.65
C THR A 190 -21.63 -18.97 -11.03
N GLU A 191 -21.77 -18.91 -9.71
CA GLU A 191 -22.06 -17.65 -9.01
C GLU A 191 -20.87 -16.69 -9.05
N ARG A 192 -19.66 -17.22 -8.94
CA ARG A 192 -18.45 -16.42 -9.12
C ARG A 192 -18.37 -15.85 -10.53
N GLN A 193 -18.63 -16.63 -11.56
CA GLN A 193 -18.70 -16.17 -12.95
C GLN A 193 -19.79 -15.12 -13.14
N LEU A 194 -20.97 -15.31 -12.54
CA LEU A 194 -22.05 -14.31 -12.57
C LEU A 194 -21.58 -12.97 -11.98
N LEU A 195 -20.94 -12.99 -10.81
CA LEU A 195 -20.41 -11.78 -10.17
C LEU A 195 -19.35 -11.08 -11.05
N LEU A 196 -18.49 -11.83 -11.71
CA LEU A 196 -17.48 -11.28 -12.62
C LEU A 196 -18.14 -10.64 -13.86
N LEU A 197 -19.13 -11.27 -14.44
CA LEU A 197 -19.88 -10.72 -15.57
C LEU A 197 -20.67 -9.47 -15.18
N GLU A 198 -21.25 -9.44 -13.98
CA GLU A 198 -21.88 -8.23 -13.44
C GLU A 198 -20.85 -7.10 -13.23
N ALA A 199 -19.65 -7.42 -12.75
CA ALA A 199 -18.56 -6.47 -12.57
C ALA A 199 -18.06 -5.91 -13.91
N ALA A 200 -18.14 -6.72 -14.98
CA ALA A 200 -17.87 -6.29 -16.36
C ALA A 200 -18.99 -5.45 -16.98
N GLY A 201 -20.10 -5.24 -16.27
CA GLY A 201 -21.25 -4.46 -16.74
C GLY A 201 -22.21 -5.21 -17.65
N CYS A 202 -22.13 -6.55 -17.71
CA CYS A 202 -23.04 -7.36 -18.51
C CYS A 202 -24.48 -7.28 -17.99
N THR A 203 -25.44 -7.21 -18.89
CA THR A 203 -26.87 -7.31 -18.61
C THR A 203 -27.27 -8.75 -18.25
N ALA A 204 -28.43 -8.95 -17.60
CA ALA A 204 -28.91 -10.28 -17.25
C ALA A 204 -29.03 -11.22 -18.46
N SER A 205 -29.43 -10.70 -19.63
CA SER A 205 -29.54 -11.45 -20.88
C SER A 205 -28.18 -11.86 -21.44
N GLU A 206 -27.17 -10.98 -21.35
CA GLU A 206 -25.80 -11.32 -21.74
C GLU A 206 -25.17 -12.36 -20.80
N ILE A 207 -25.45 -12.26 -19.50
CA ILE A 207 -25.02 -13.24 -18.50
C ILE A 207 -25.66 -14.61 -18.77
N SER A 208 -26.97 -14.62 -19.01
CA SER A 208 -27.74 -15.80 -19.40
C SER A 208 -27.12 -16.50 -20.62
N SER A 209 -26.85 -15.75 -21.67
CA SER A 209 -26.22 -16.27 -22.88
C SER A 209 -24.80 -16.82 -22.63
N LYS A 210 -23.98 -16.13 -21.84
CA LYS A 210 -22.60 -16.52 -21.53
C LYS A 210 -22.51 -17.75 -20.61
N LEU A 211 -23.45 -17.88 -19.67
CA LEU A 211 -23.48 -19.01 -18.74
C LEU A 211 -24.32 -20.20 -19.24
N GLY A 212 -25.04 -20.05 -20.38
CA GLY A 212 -25.91 -21.10 -20.91
C GLY A 212 -27.10 -21.40 -20.05
N GLU A 213 -27.58 -20.44 -19.23
CA GLU A 213 -28.73 -20.57 -18.36
C GLU A 213 -29.87 -19.67 -18.84
N SER A 214 -31.11 -19.93 -18.39
CA SER A 214 -32.24 -19.03 -18.71
C SER A 214 -32.17 -17.73 -17.91
N ASP A 215 -32.75 -16.65 -18.45
CA ASP A 215 -32.85 -15.35 -17.76
C ASP A 215 -33.50 -15.48 -16.38
N LYS A 216 -34.49 -16.34 -16.27
CA LYS A 216 -35.20 -16.63 -15.01
C LYS A 216 -34.25 -17.27 -13.99
N ALA A 217 -33.42 -18.23 -14.41
CA ALA A 217 -32.45 -18.89 -13.54
C ALA A 217 -31.40 -17.90 -13.05
N ILE A 218 -30.90 -17.02 -13.93
CA ILE A 218 -29.98 -15.96 -13.57
C ILE A 218 -30.60 -15.00 -12.54
N GLN A 219 -31.84 -14.57 -12.74
CA GLN A 219 -32.53 -13.67 -11.80
C GLN A 219 -32.75 -14.31 -10.42
N GLU A 220 -33.12 -15.61 -10.38
CA GLU A 220 -33.27 -16.35 -9.12
C GLU A 220 -31.91 -16.47 -8.39
N ARG A 221 -30.84 -16.78 -9.11
CA ARG A 221 -29.49 -16.87 -8.57
C ARG A 221 -29.00 -15.52 -8.04
N GLN A 222 -29.28 -14.44 -8.76
CA GLN A 222 -28.97 -13.06 -8.32
C GLN A 222 -29.70 -12.69 -7.03
N LYS A 223 -30.99 -13.08 -6.93
CA LYS A 223 -31.81 -12.83 -5.74
C LYS A 223 -31.31 -13.64 -4.54
N ASP A 224 -31.02 -14.94 -4.74
CA ASP A 224 -30.50 -15.80 -3.68
C ASP A 224 -29.12 -15.32 -3.18
N LEU A 225 -28.23 -14.98 -4.09
CA LEU A 225 -26.92 -14.45 -3.77
C LEU A 225 -27.02 -13.13 -2.99
N SER A 226 -27.93 -12.22 -3.40
CA SER A 226 -28.17 -10.96 -2.68
C SER A 226 -28.69 -11.20 -1.26
N ARG A 227 -29.57 -12.21 -1.06
CA ARG A 227 -30.04 -12.59 0.27
C ARG A 227 -28.92 -13.15 1.14
N ARG A 228 -28.08 -14.04 0.59
CA ARG A 228 -26.93 -14.61 1.33
C ARG A 228 -25.87 -13.54 1.67
N LEU A 229 -25.71 -12.54 0.82
CA LEU A 229 -24.79 -11.41 1.01
C LEU A 229 -25.38 -10.31 1.92
N ASP A 230 -26.63 -10.45 2.34
CA ASP A 230 -27.39 -9.45 3.13
C ASP A 230 -27.36 -8.05 2.52
N ILE A 231 -27.73 -7.96 1.24
CA ILE A 231 -27.75 -6.72 0.46
C ILE A 231 -29.02 -6.58 -0.38
N VAL A 232 -29.26 -5.35 -0.86
CA VAL A 232 -30.31 -5.10 -1.85
C VAL A 232 -30.00 -5.82 -3.17
N ASN A 233 -31.02 -6.33 -3.84
CA ASN A 233 -30.87 -7.06 -5.11
C ASN A 233 -30.54 -6.10 -6.27
N LYS A 234 -29.30 -5.60 -6.29
CA LYS A 234 -28.73 -4.77 -7.34
C LYS A 234 -27.34 -5.27 -7.69
N SER A 235 -26.99 -5.32 -8.98
CA SER A 235 -25.69 -5.76 -9.49
C SER A 235 -24.53 -5.03 -8.81
N ALA A 236 -24.55 -3.71 -8.80
CA ALA A 236 -23.51 -2.92 -8.16
C ALA A 236 -23.30 -3.24 -6.67
N ALA A 237 -24.39 -3.52 -5.93
CA ALA A 237 -24.30 -3.90 -4.53
C ALA A 237 -23.70 -5.30 -4.36
N ARG A 238 -24.07 -6.28 -5.23
CA ARG A 238 -23.46 -7.62 -5.22
C ARG A 238 -21.97 -7.56 -5.53
N VAL A 239 -21.58 -6.83 -6.58
CA VAL A 239 -20.18 -6.68 -6.98
C VAL A 239 -19.37 -6.01 -5.86
N ALA A 240 -19.84 -4.89 -5.31
CA ALA A 240 -19.16 -4.19 -4.23
C ALA A 240 -18.97 -5.09 -3.00
N LYS A 241 -20.02 -5.82 -2.61
CA LYS A 241 -19.96 -6.75 -1.48
C LYS A 241 -19.06 -7.94 -1.77
N ALA A 242 -19.13 -8.53 -2.96
CA ALA A 242 -18.27 -9.63 -3.37
C ALA A 242 -16.78 -9.26 -3.38
N LEU A 243 -16.44 -8.06 -3.85
CA LEU A 243 -15.07 -7.51 -3.76
C LEU A 243 -14.64 -7.32 -2.31
N SER A 244 -15.51 -6.74 -1.46
CA SER A 244 -15.22 -6.53 -0.04
C SER A 244 -15.03 -7.82 0.75
N LEU A 245 -15.61 -8.93 0.30
CA LEU A 245 -15.51 -10.26 0.90
C LEU A 245 -14.43 -11.13 0.25
N GLY A 246 -13.73 -10.64 -0.77
CA GLY A 246 -12.73 -11.43 -1.49
C GLY A 246 -13.30 -12.61 -2.29
N LEU A 247 -14.61 -12.63 -2.56
CA LEU A 247 -15.27 -13.65 -3.39
C LEU A 247 -14.85 -13.52 -4.86
N ILE A 248 -14.55 -12.29 -5.29
CA ILE A 248 -13.90 -11.95 -6.56
C ILE A 248 -12.80 -10.92 -6.30
N ALA A 249 -11.76 -10.89 -7.14
CA ALA A 249 -10.69 -9.89 -7.06
C ALA A 249 -10.79 -8.88 -8.23
N PRO A 250 -10.33 -7.62 -8.04
CA PRO A 250 -10.28 -6.64 -9.14
C PRO A 250 -9.48 -7.14 -10.35
N THR A 251 -8.46 -7.95 -10.12
CA THR A 251 -7.66 -8.60 -11.16
C THR A 251 -8.47 -9.58 -12.02
N ASP A 252 -9.44 -10.27 -11.44
CA ASP A 252 -10.28 -11.25 -12.15
C ASP A 252 -11.14 -10.56 -13.22
N ILE A 253 -11.52 -9.28 -12.99
CA ILE A 253 -12.39 -8.49 -13.88
C ILE A 253 -11.64 -8.09 -15.17
N ASN A 254 -10.32 -7.86 -15.08
CA ASN A 254 -9.49 -7.41 -16.21
C ASN A 254 -9.21 -8.51 -17.24
N PHE A 255 -9.45 -9.78 -16.90
CA PHE A 255 -9.24 -10.92 -17.80
C PHE A 255 -10.49 -11.34 -18.58
N LEU A 256 -11.62 -10.68 -18.36
CA LEU A 256 -12.83 -10.96 -19.15
C LEU A 256 -12.66 -10.35 -20.55
N PRO A 257 -12.86 -11.14 -21.64
CA PRO A 257 -12.82 -10.60 -22.97
C PRO A 257 -13.92 -9.54 -23.11
N ARG A 258 -13.49 -8.32 -23.41
CA ARG A 258 -14.41 -7.24 -23.79
C ARG A 258 -14.99 -7.65 -25.15
N GLY A 259 -16.26 -8.04 -25.17
CA GLY A 259 -17.00 -8.35 -26.37
C GLY A 259 -17.23 -7.15 -27.25
#